data_3ea16067d9cad5469976a36c0b1738da
#
_entry.id   3ea16067d9cad5469976a36c0b1738da
#
_cell.length_a   1.000
_cell.length_b   1.000
_cell.length_c   1.000
_cell.angle_alpha   90.00
_cell.angle_beta   90.00
_cell.angle_gamma   90.00
#
_symmetry.space_group_name_H-M   'P 1'
#
loop_
_entity.id
_entity.type
_entity.pdbx_description
1 polymer ?
#
loop_
_entity_poly.entity_id
_entity_poly.type
_entity_poly.pdbx_seq_one_letter_code
_entity_poly.pdbx_strand_id
1 'polypeptide(L)'
;ACGGGQRQDATVPSGNYPVQVTQAKFANHQKLSETGYLQLGLRNAGSKTIPNLTVTINTVEQGQPNLKSPAYSTGSGQGSFNVRIDDPHLAFPFRPVWILEEHYPKVIKPGQPLSGQLAKTPTSSAASAATDTFQFGAVKPNDSKDIAWRVTPVRTGTFTVRYAVSASLTGGARAVTPNGGPVKGEFAATISGKPPQSCVTGSGQVTTNCGP
;
A
#
# COMPACT_ATOMS: atom_id res chain seq x y z
N ALA A 1 8.91 -20.00 30.86
CA ALA A 1 9.38 -20.46 29.55
C ALA A 1 8.48 -19.85 28.50
N CYS A 2 8.92 -18.78 27.83
CA CYS A 2 8.24 -18.23 26.66
C CYS A 2 8.46 -19.22 25.51
N GLY A 3 7.41 -19.96 25.14
CA GLY A 3 7.42 -20.87 24.02
C GLY A 3 7.69 -20.09 22.73
N GLY A 4 8.86 -20.29 22.14
CA GLY A 4 9.19 -19.81 20.81
C GLY A 4 8.34 -20.55 19.78
N GLY A 5 7.16 -20.01 19.47
CA GLY A 5 6.36 -20.47 18.34
C GLY A 5 7.20 -20.38 17.06
N GLN A 6 7.17 -21.41 16.22
CA GLN A 6 7.82 -21.34 14.91
C GLN A 6 7.30 -20.14 14.14
N ARG A 7 8.20 -19.38 13.52
CA ARG A 7 7.82 -18.26 12.64
C ARG A 7 6.93 -18.79 11.52
N GLN A 8 5.90 -18.03 11.16
CA GLN A 8 4.90 -18.44 10.15
C GLN A 8 5.48 -18.89 8.80
N ASP A 9 6.69 -18.50 8.49
CA ASP A 9 7.40 -18.83 7.24
C ASP A 9 8.73 -19.56 7.46
N ALA A 10 8.93 -20.20 8.63
CA ALA A 10 10.11 -20.99 8.92
C ALA A 10 10.35 -22.14 7.92
N THR A 11 9.29 -22.62 7.26
CA THR A 11 9.31 -23.69 6.25
C THR A 11 9.29 -23.18 4.82
N VAL A 12 9.29 -21.86 4.60
CA VAL A 12 9.27 -21.28 3.25
C VAL A 12 10.60 -21.50 2.56
N PRO A 13 10.64 -22.15 1.37
CA PRO A 13 11.86 -22.35 0.62
C PRO A 13 12.54 -21.02 0.29
N SER A 14 13.80 -20.87 0.65
CA SER A 14 14.61 -19.73 0.26
C SER A 14 14.86 -19.71 -1.25
N GLY A 15 15.09 -18.53 -1.81
CA GLY A 15 15.42 -18.39 -3.22
C GLY A 15 14.84 -17.14 -3.88
N ASN A 16 15.12 -16.99 -5.17
CA ASN A 16 14.62 -15.91 -6.00
C ASN A 16 13.38 -16.35 -6.75
N TYR A 17 12.35 -15.50 -6.73
CA TYR A 17 11.07 -15.70 -7.39
C TYR A 17 10.83 -14.53 -8.35
N PRO A 18 10.89 -14.75 -9.68
CA PRO A 18 10.66 -13.71 -10.65
C PRO A 18 9.24 -13.16 -10.56
N VAL A 19 9.11 -11.85 -10.35
CA VAL A 19 7.84 -11.13 -10.29
C VAL A 19 7.88 -9.99 -11.30
N GLN A 20 6.86 -9.93 -12.14
CA GLN A 20 6.64 -8.84 -13.07
C GLN A 20 5.57 -7.89 -12.51
N VAL A 21 5.86 -6.60 -12.49
CA VAL A 21 4.86 -5.57 -12.24
C VAL A 21 4.11 -5.32 -13.56
N THR A 22 2.84 -5.69 -13.62
CA THR A 22 1.99 -5.54 -14.81
C THR A 22 1.24 -4.22 -14.81
N GLN A 23 1.00 -3.67 -13.62
CA GLN A 23 0.33 -2.40 -13.39
C GLN A 23 0.87 -1.73 -12.13
N ALA A 24 1.07 -0.42 -12.20
CA ALA A 24 1.35 0.42 -11.02
C ALA A 24 0.69 1.78 -11.25
N LYS A 25 -0.35 2.11 -10.48
CA LYS A 25 -1.14 3.34 -10.63
C LYS A 25 -1.45 3.97 -9.29
N PHE A 26 -1.21 5.26 -9.20
CA PHE A 26 -1.67 6.12 -8.11
C PHE A 26 -1.79 7.54 -8.67
N ALA A 27 -2.87 8.26 -8.36
CA ALA A 27 -3.07 9.61 -8.88
C ALA A 27 -1.99 10.56 -8.34
N ASN A 28 -1.32 11.28 -9.24
CA ASN A 28 -0.26 12.23 -8.89
C ASN A 28 -0.79 13.59 -8.40
N HIS A 29 -2.04 13.94 -8.73
CA HIS A 29 -2.76 15.09 -8.22
C HIS A 29 -4.03 14.63 -7.51
N GLN A 30 -4.16 14.99 -6.25
CA GLN A 30 -5.28 14.61 -5.40
C GLN A 30 -5.82 15.85 -4.67
N LYS A 31 -7.06 15.77 -4.24
CA LYS A 31 -7.67 16.79 -3.38
C LYS A 31 -7.93 16.22 -2.00
N LEU A 32 -7.79 17.05 -0.98
CA LEU A 32 -8.12 16.67 0.39
C LEU A 32 -9.53 16.06 0.45
N SER A 33 -9.70 14.96 1.18
CA SER A 33 -10.96 14.22 1.33
C SER A 33 -11.51 13.53 0.07
N GLU A 34 -10.78 13.54 -1.06
CA GLU A 34 -11.17 12.82 -2.27
C GLU A 34 -10.60 11.39 -2.27
N THR A 35 -11.47 10.41 -2.11
CA THR A 35 -11.06 8.99 -2.07
C THR A 35 -10.50 8.54 -3.42
N GLY A 36 -9.35 7.88 -3.39
CA GLY A 36 -8.67 7.35 -4.57
C GLY A 36 -8.18 5.91 -4.35
N TYR A 37 -7.51 5.38 -5.37
CA TYR A 37 -6.96 4.03 -5.35
C TYR A 37 -5.48 4.02 -5.71
N LEU A 38 -4.66 3.36 -4.88
CA LEU A 38 -3.36 2.85 -5.28
C LEU A 38 -3.57 1.42 -5.80
N GLN A 39 -3.02 1.10 -6.96
CA GLN A 39 -3.20 -0.18 -7.63
C GLN A 39 -1.86 -0.75 -8.04
N LEU A 40 -1.65 -2.04 -7.73
CA LEU A 40 -0.50 -2.81 -8.18
C LEU A 40 -0.98 -4.12 -8.81
N GLY A 41 -0.57 -4.38 -10.03
CA GLY A 41 -0.71 -5.68 -10.69
C GLY A 41 0.64 -6.42 -10.61
N LEU A 42 0.65 -7.62 -10.06
CA LEU A 42 1.85 -8.43 -9.85
C LEU A 42 1.63 -9.83 -10.43
N ARG A 43 2.50 -10.24 -11.36
CA ARG A 43 2.47 -11.56 -12.00
C ARG A 43 3.68 -12.39 -11.56
N ASN A 44 3.47 -13.65 -11.24
CA ASN A 44 4.54 -14.61 -11.09
C ASN A 44 5.09 -14.99 -12.49
N ALA A 45 6.26 -14.45 -12.82
CA ALA A 45 6.93 -14.71 -14.10
C ALA A 45 7.90 -15.90 -14.03
N GLY A 46 7.94 -16.59 -12.89
CA GLY A 46 8.80 -17.77 -12.68
C GLY A 46 8.07 -19.08 -12.86
N SER A 47 8.83 -20.18 -12.76
CA SER A 47 8.32 -21.57 -12.83
C SER A 47 7.93 -22.16 -11.48
N LYS A 48 8.23 -21.47 -10.37
CA LYS A 48 7.92 -21.92 -9.01
C LYS A 48 6.80 -21.09 -8.42
N THR A 49 5.92 -21.70 -7.63
CA THR A 49 4.91 -20.96 -6.86
C THR A 49 5.58 -20.03 -5.86
N ILE A 50 5.24 -18.73 -5.88
CA ILE A 50 5.61 -17.79 -4.85
C ILE A 50 4.92 -18.22 -3.55
N PRO A 51 5.65 -18.47 -2.46
CA PRO A 51 5.05 -19.01 -1.24
C PRO A 51 4.07 -18.05 -0.58
N ASN A 52 4.45 -16.79 -0.48
CA ASN A 52 3.63 -15.74 0.11
C ASN A 52 4.01 -14.37 -0.47
N LEU A 53 3.23 -13.90 -1.42
CA LEU A 53 3.42 -12.58 -2.01
C LEU A 53 3.14 -11.51 -0.96
N THR A 54 4.12 -10.66 -0.69
CA THR A 54 3.97 -9.53 0.24
C THR A 54 4.29 -8.22 -0.45
N VAL A 55 3.60 -7.15 -0.04
CA VAL A 55 3.85 -5.78 -0.48
C VAL A 55 4.02 -4.91 0.74
N THR A 56 5.17 -4.25 0.84
CA THR A 56 5.44 -3.23 1.85
C THR A 56 5.25 -1.86 1.21
N ILE A 57 4.51 -0.98 1.88
CA ILE A 57 4.26 0.40 1.45
C ILE A 57 4.81 1.35 2.51
N ASN A 58 5.50 2.38 2.05
CA ASN A 58 6.07 3.42 2.89
C ASN A 58 5.84 4.80 2.26
N THR A 59 5.52 5.79 3.09
CA THR A 59 5.30 7.17 2.64
C THR A 59 6.37 8.08 3.21
N VAL A 60 6.89 8.97 2.37
CA VAL A 60 7.84 10.02 2.75
C VAL A 60 7.36 11.38 2.24
N GLU A 61 7.55 12.43 3.03
CA GLU A 61 7.27 13.81 2.62
C GLU A 61 8.47 14.36 1.83
N GLN A 62 8.22 15.01 0.70
CA GLN A 62 9.29 15.62 -0.10
C GLN A 62 9.83 16.86 0.62
N GLY A 63 11.16 17.06 0.52
CA GLY A 63 11.84 18.19 1.16
C GLY A 63 12.17 17.99 2.64
N GLN A 64 11.69 16.94 3.28
CA GLN A 64 12.21 16.56 4.58
C GLN A 64 13.62 15.94 4.38
N PRO A 65 14.64 16.39 5.15
CA PRO A 65 15.96 15.76 5.11
C PRO A 65 15.72 14.27 5.34
N ASN A 66 16.36 13.43 4.54
CA ASN A 66 16.29 11.98 4.61
C ASN A 66 16.39 11.53 6.07
N LEU A 67 15.29 11.62 6.81
CA LEU A 67 15.07 10.76 7.93
C LEU A 67 15.18 9.40 7.26
N LYS A 68 16.37 8.80 7.36
CA LYS A 68 16.66 7.46 6.87
C LYS A 68 15.44 6.68 7.27
N SER A 69 14.54 6.47 6.34
CA SER A 69 13.46 5.55 6.55
C SER A 69 14.19 4.34 7.10
N PRO A 70 14.02 4.00 8.37
CA PRO A 70 14.73 2.86 8.92
C PRO A 70 14.45 1.77 7.93
N ALA A 71 15.49 1.25 7.31
CA ALA A 71 15.40 0.23 6.31
C ALA A 71 14.40 -0.78 6.84
N TYR A 72 13.16 -0.75 6.32
CA TYR A 72 12.12 -1.74 6.58
C TYR A 72 12.13 -2.33 8.00
N SER A 73 12.08 -1.51 9.03
CA SER A 73 11.87 -2.01 10.37
C SER A 73 10.40 -2.41 10.48
N THR A 74 10.13 -3.65 10.10
CA THR A 74 8.90 -4.33 10.49
C THR A 74 8.69 -4.09 11.99
N GLY A 75 7.68 -3.30 12.33
CA GLY A 75 7.38 -2.99 13.73
C GLY A 75 7.61 -1.55 14.18
N SER A 76 7.99 -0.62 13.29
CA SER A 76 8.17 0.81 13.67
C SER A 76 6.86 1.52 14.04
N GLY A 77 5.70 0.90 13.84
CA GLY A 77 4.40 1.53 14.04
C GLY A 77 4.09 2.68 13.08
N GLN A 78 4.92 2.86 12.04
CA GLN A 78 4.75 3.97 11.09
C GLN A 78 3.44 3.88 10.31
N GLY A 79 3.00 2.66 9.92
CA GLY A 79 1.90 2.47 8.98
C GLY A 79 2.24 2.90 7.55
N SER A 80 1.55 2.33 6.57
CA SER A 80 1.85 2.46 5.14
C SER A 80 1.76 3.89 4.61
N PHE A 81 0.76 4.62 5.08
CA PHE A 81 0.37 5.92 4.54
C PHE A 81 0.61 7.08 5.53
N ASN A 82 1.50 6.85 6.49
CA ASN A 82 1.89 7.85 7.48
C ASN A 82 3.26 8.42 7.14
N VAL A 83 3.48 9.67 7.53
CA VAL A 83 4.80 10.30 7.51
C VAL A 83 5.26 10.58 8.93
N ARG A 84 6.56 10.58 9.13
CA ARG A 84 7.17 11.00 10.38
C ARG A 84 7.15 12.53 10.45
N ILE A 85 6.74 13.04 11.60
CA ILE A 85 6.90 14.45 11.96
C ILE A 85 8.12 14.56 12.87
N ASP A 86 9.01 15.47 12.54
CA ASP A 86 10.21 15.71 13.34
C ASP A 86 9.90 16.70 14.48
N ASP A 87 9.14 16.21 15.47
CA ASP A 87 8.80 16.95 16.67
C ASP A 87 9.20 16.10 17.88
N PRO A 88 10.22 16.53 18.66
CA PRO A 88 10.73 15.78 19.80
C PRO A 88 9.73 15.66 20.96
N HIS A 89 8.68 16.46 20.98
CA HIS A 89 7.64 16.42 22.02
C HIS A 89 6.54 15.39 21.73
N LEU A 90 6.54 14.78 20.53
CA LEU A 90 5.56 13.76 20.18
C LEU A 90 6.03 12.38 20.65
N ALA A 91 5.28 11.76 21.55
CA ALA A 91 5.49 10.37 21.95
C ALA A 91 5.33 9.39 20.77
N PHE A 92 4.47 9.74 19.81
CA PHE A 92 4.25 8.99 18.57
C PHE A 92 4.36 9.93 17.37
N PRO A 93 5.52 9.94 16.68
CA PRO A 93 5.85 10.97 15.67
C PRO A 93 5.23 10.72 14.29
N PHE A 94 4.33 9.76 14.13
CA PHE A 94 3.74 9.46 12.84
C PHE A 94 2.35 10.07 12.69
N ARG A 95 2.08 10.62 11.51
CA ARG A 95 0.79 11.24 11.17
C ARG A 95 0.32 10.73 9.81
N PRO A 96 -0.98 10.45 9.66
CA PRO A 96 -1.54 9.99 8.40
C PRO A 96 -1.49 11.10 7.35
N VAL A 97 -1.08 10.72 6.15
CA VAL A 97 -1.27 11.50 4.92
C VAL A 97 -2.52 11.03 4.21
N TRP A 98 -2.71 9.70 4.18
CA TRP A 98 -3.93 9.06 3.71
C TRP A 98 -4.48 8.12 4.78
N ILE A 99 -5.78 8.06 4.88
CA ILE A 99 -6.49 7.03 5.64
C ILE A 99 -6.77 5.87 4.70
N LEU A 100 -6.27 4.69 5.05
CA LEU A 100 -6.62 3.44 4.38
C LEU A 100 -8.02 3.02 4.85
N GLU A 101 -8.93 2.78 3.91
CA GLU A 101 -10.27 2.33 4.27
C GLU A 101 -10.27 0.90 4.79
N GLU A 102 -11.23 0.64 5.66
CA GLU A 102 -11.45 -0.67 6.25
C GLU A 102 -11.64 -1.75 5.15
N HIS A 103 -11.15 -2.96 5.41
CA HIS A 103 -11.16 -4.09 4.48
C HIS A 103 -10.26 -3.95 3.23
N TYR A 104 -9.44 -2.90 3.13
CA TYR A 104 -8.39 -2.78 2.13
C TYR A 104 -7.00 -3.08 2.74
N PRO A 105 -6.03 -3.56 1.92
CA PRO A 105 -6.08 -3.79 0.48
C PRO A 105 -6.93 -5.00 0.09
N LYS A 106 -7.44 -4.97 -1.16
CA LYS A 106 -8.21 -6.08 -1.75
C LYS A 106 -7.54 -6.57 -3.02
N VAL A 107 -7.64 -7.89 -3.26
CA VAL A 107 -7.32 -8.45 -4.58
C VAL A 107 -8.54 -8.33 -5.47
N ILE A 108 -8.34 -7.69 -6.62
CA ILE A 108 -9.38 -7.43 -7.61
C ILE A 108 -9.39 -8.60 -8.60
N LYS A 109 -10.55 -9.13 -8.94
CA LYS A 109 -10.67 -10.10 -10.02
C LYS A 109 -10.65 -9.38 -11.38
N PRO A 110 -10.05 -9.96 -12.41
CA PRO A 110 -10.07 -9.39 -13.76
C PRO A 110 -11.50 -9.05 -14.18
N GLY A 111 -11.70 -7.83 -14.71
CA GLY A 111 -13.00 -7.35 -15.17
C GLY A 111 -13.95 -6.84 -14.08
N GLN A 112 -13.58 -6.87 -12.81
CA GLN A 112 -14.40 -6.29 -11.74
C GLN A 112 -14.12 -4.78 -11.56
N PRO A 113 -15.16 -3.95 -11.38
CA PRO A 113 -15.00 -2.54 -11.09
C PRO A 113 -14.41 -2.35 -9.68
N LEU A 114 -13.57 -1.33 -9.51
CA LEU A 114 -12.95 -0.97 -8.23
C LEU A 114 -13.97 -0.60 -7.14
N SER A 115 -15.14 -0.11 -7.52
CA SER A 115 -16.22 0.36 -6.64
C SER A 115 -17.23 -0.72 -6.24
N GLY A 116 -17.12 -1.96 -6.76
CA GLY A 116 -18.02 -3.05 -6.44
C GLY A 116 -17.73 -3.75 -5.11
N GLN A 117 -18.59 -4.70 -4.72
CA GLN A 117 -18.28 -5.64 -3.65
C GLN A 117 -17.13 -6.53 -4.11
N LEU A 118 -15.92 -6.13 -3.75
CA LEU A 118 -14.72 -6.88 -4.05
C LEU A 118 -14.74 -8.18 -3.25
N ALA A 119 -14.30 -9.27 -3.89
CA ALA A 119 -14.24 -10.57 -3.23
C ALA A 119 -13.53 -10.43 -1.88
N LYS A 120 -14.12 -11.03 -0.83
CA LYS A 120 -13.45 -11.14 0.46
C LYS A 120 -12.10 -11.82 0.24
N THR A 121 -11.03 -11.07 0.26
CA THR A 121 -9.71 -11.67 0.36
C THR A 121 -9.56 -12.07 1.82
N PRO A 122 -9.16 -13.30 2.13
CA PRO A 122 -8.73 -13.62 3.47
C PRO A 122 -7.41 -12.87 3.73
N THR A 123 -7.53 -11.61 4.07
CA THR A 123 -6.45 -10.89 4.70
C THR A 123 -6.43 -11.37 6.13
N SER A 124 -5.60 -12.34 6.41
CA SER A 124 -5.26 -12.77 7.77
C SER A 124 -4.44 -11.70 8.51
N SER A 125 -4.30 -10.54 7.95
CA SER A 125 -3.67 -9.40 8.60
C SER A 125 -4.76 -8.50 9.13
N ALA A 126 -4.84 -8.35 10.42
CA ALA A 126 -5.32 -7.14 11.01
C ALA A 126 -4.47 -6.01 10.40
N ALA A 127 -4.93 -5.42 9.29
CA ALA A 127 -4.33 -4.22 8.72
C ALA A 127 -4.61 -3.10 9.71
N SER A 128 -3.82 -3.07 10.78
CA SER A 128 -3.85 -1.96 11.71
C SER A 128 -3.28 -0.73 10.99
N ALA A 129 -3.68 0.45 11.42
CA ALA A 129 -3.08 1.70 10.94
C ALA A 129 -1.55 1.75 11.12
N ALA A 130 -0.98 0.79 11.86
CA ALA A 130 0.44 0.63 12.11
C ALA A 130 1.13 -0.40 11.21
N THR A 131 0.41 -1.07 10.29
CA THR A 131 0.99 -2.08 9.39
C THR A 131 1.45 -1.44 8.09
N ASP A 132 2.66 -1.74 7.67
CA ASP A 132 3.24 -1.30 6.40
C ASP A 132 3.37 -2.44 5.37
N THR A 133 3.26 -3.69 5.80
CA THR A 133 3.43 -4.90 4.99
C THR A 133 2.15 -5.74 4.93
N PHE A 134 1.69 -6.00 3.71
CA PHE A 134 0.47 -6.74 3.42
C PHE A 134 0.79 -8.07 2.76
N GLN A 135 0.06 -9.11 3.15
CA GLN A 135 0.24 -10.48 2.65
C GLN A 135 -0.90 -10.84 1.71
N PHE A 136 -0.56 -11.45 0.58
CA PHE A 136 -1.53 -11.85 -0.45
C PHE A 136 -1.52 -13.35 -0.73
N GLY A 137 -0.75 -14.12 0.06
CA GLY A 137 -0.65 -15.57 -0.05
C GLY A 137 0.10 -16.05 -1.29
N ALA A 138 -0.05 -17.33 -1.59
CA ALA A 138 0.66 -17.97 -2.68
C ALA A 138 0.20 -17.49 -4.05
N VAL A 139 1.17 -17.46 -5.02
CA VAL A 139 0.90 -17.14 -6.42
C VAL A 139 1.54 -18.19 -7.32
N LYS A 140 0.73 -18.97 -8.03
CA LYS A 140 1.22 -20.03 -8.93
C LYS A 140 1.98 -19.44 -10.12
N PRO A 141 2.81 -20.23 -10.82
CA PRO A 141 3.43 -19.80 -12.05
C PRO A 141 2.41 -19.24 -13.05
N ASN A 142 2.75 -18.09 -13.65
CA ASN A 142 1.92 -17.33 -14.59
C ASN A 142 0.64 -16.69 -14.02
N ASP A 143 0.26 -16.97 -12.77
CA ASP A 143 -0.86 -16.29 -12.12
C ASP A 143 -0.50 -14.84 -11.80
N SER A 144 -1.55 -14.01 -11.75
CA SER A 144 -1.47 -12.58 -11.40
C SER A 144 -2.35 -12.24 -10.20
N LYS A 145 -1.98 -11.20 -9.48
CA LYS A 145 -2.82 -10.55 -8.49
C LYS A 145 -2.87 -9.05 -8.77
N ASP A 146 -4.07 -8.55 -8.99
CA ASP A 146 -4.34 -7.11 -9.06
C ASP A 146 -4.82 -6.66 -7.68
N ILE A 147 -4.07 -5.75 -7.08
CA ILE A 147 -4.25 -5.34 -5.69
C ILE A 147 -4.62 -3.86 -5.67
N ALA A 148 -5.63 -3.50 -4.88
CA ALA A 148 -6.01 -2.12 -4.66
C ALA A 148 -6.01 -1.75 -3.18
N TRP A 149 -5.49 -0.57 -2.87
CA TRP A 149 -5.65 0.14 -1.60
C TRP A 149 -6.57 1.32 -1.86
N ARG A 150 -7.69 1.38 -1.15
CA ARG A 150 -8.60 2.53 -1.21
C ARG A 150 -8.22 3.48 -0.10
N VAL A 151 -7.85 4.71 -0.46
CA VAL A 151 -7.28 5.68 0.46
C VAL A 151 -7.88 7.05 0.28
N THR A 152 -8.03 7.78 1.40
CA THR A 152 -8.55 9.13 1.42
C THR A 152 -7.49 10.08 1.98
N PRO A 153 -7.01 11.08 1.22
CA PRO A 153 -6.01 12.03 1.68
C PRO A 153 -6.58 12.96 2.75
N VAL A 154 -5.82 13.11 3.84
CA VAL A 154 -6.20 13.92 5.02
C VAL A 154 -5.16 15.00 5.35
N ARG A 155 -4.05 15.05 4.61
CA ARG A 155 -2.98 16.03 4.77
C ARG A 155 -2.55 16.59 3.42
N THR A 156 -2.40 17.90 3.33
CA THR A 156 -1.88 18.58 2.13
C THR A 156 -0.37 18.51 2.06
N GLY A 157 0.18 18.59 0.85
CA GLY A 157 1.62 18.57 0.61
C GLY A 157 2.01 17.69 -0.58
N THR A 158 3.31 17.49 -0.74
CA THR A 158 3.86 16.61 -1.77
C THR A 158 4.58 15.43 -1.11
N PHE A 159 4.17 14.24 -1.48
CA PHE A 159 4.61 13.00 -0.85
C PHE A 159 5.06 12.00 -1.91
N THR A 160 5.92 11.08 -1.48
CA THR A 160 6.31 9.92 -2.28
C THR A 160 5.85 8.65 -1.55
N VAL A 161 5.01 7.86 -2.20
CA VAL A 161 4.61 6.52 -1.74
C VAL A 161 5.52 5.51 -2.41
N ARG A 162 6.28 4.75 -1.64
CA ARG A 162 7.19 3.70 -2.11
C ARG A 162 6.58 2.34 -1.86
N TYR A 163 6.77 1.41 -2.77
CA TYR A 163 6.43 0.01 -2.56
C TYR A 163 7.61 -0.90 -2.80
N ALA A 164 7.65 -2.01 -2.08
CA ALA A 164 8.57 -3.11 -2.30
C ALA A 164 7.80 -4.43 -2.21
N VAL A 165 8.15 -5.37 -3.09
CA VAL A 165 7.52 -6.68 -3.17
C VAL A 165 8.49 -7.74 -2.68
N SER A 166 8.00 -8.69 -1.87
CA SER A 166 8.75 -9.86 -1.45
C SER A 166 7.95 -11.15 -1.67
N ALA A 167 8.62 -12.29 -1.63
CA ALA A 167 8.02 -13.60 -1.78
C ALA A 167 7.79 -14.32 -0.43
N SER A 168 8.16 -13.65 0.68
CA SER A 168 7.92 -14.10 2.07
C SER A 168 8.00 -12.91 3.02
N LEU A 169 7.57 -13.09 4.27
CA LEU A 169 7.69 -12.08 5.32
C LEU A 169 9.12 -11.92 5.85
N THR A 170 9.90 -12.97 5.92
CA THR A 170 11.22 -13.00 6.57
C THR A 170 12.39 -12.82 5.62
N GLY A 171 12.13 -12.61 4.32
CA GLY A 171 13.16 -12.33 3.31
C GLY A 171 13.98 -13.54 2.86
N GLY A 172 13.70 -14.75 3.30
CA GLY A 172 14.31 -15.97 2.78
C GLY A 172 13.94 -16.21 1.31
N ALA A 173 12.67 -16.04 0.96
CA ALA A 173 12.20 -16.01 -0.42
C ALA A 173 12.12 -14.56 -0.91
N ARG A 174 12.85 -14.25 -1.98
CA ARG A 174 12.97 -12.88 -2.52
C ARG A 174 12.21 -12.74 -3.82
N ALA A 175 11.37 -11.73 -3.93
CA ALA A 175 10.85 -11.32 -5.23
C ALA A 175 11.93 -10.56 -6.00
N VAL A 176 12.17 -10.98 -7.24
CA VAL A 176 13.13 -10.32 -8.14
C VAL A 176 12.44 -9.96 -9.45
N THR A 177 12.87 -8.88 -10.09
CA THR A 177 12.45 -8.61 -11.46
C THR A 177 12.95 -9.71 -12.40
N PRO A 178 12.41 -9.87 -13.62
CA PRO A 178 12.95 -10.82 -14.59
C PRO A 178 14.47 -10.65 -14.85
N ASN A 179 14.98 -9.45 -14.61
CA ASN A 179 16.42 -9.13 -14.76
C ASN A 179 17.22 -9.31 -13.44
N GLY A 180 16.63 -9.89 -12.40
CA GLY A 180 17.30 -10.20 -11.13
C GLY A 180 17.36 -9.09 -10.09
N GLY A 181 16.89 -7.88 -10.39
CA GLY A 181 16.85 -6.76 -9.43
C GLY A 181 15.69 -6.85 -8.45
N PRO A 182 15.67 -6.01 -7.38
CA PRO A 182 14.55 -5.96 -6.45
C PRO A 182 13.29 -5.41 -7.13
N VAL A 183 12.13 -5.97 -6.76
CA VAL A 183 10.82 -5.49 -7.24
C VAL A 183 10.35 -4.36 -6.34
N LYS A 184 10.51 -3.13 -6.79
CA LYS A 184 10.17 -1.90 -6.07
C LYS A 184 9.78 -0.78 -7.02
N GLY A 185 9.08 0.22 -6.51
CA GLY A 185 8.76 1.44 -7.26
C GLY A 185 8.23 2.53 -6.33
N GLU A 186 7.93 3.68 -6.93
CA GLU A 186 7.43 4.83 -6.19
C GLU A 186 6.41 5.63 -7.00
N PHE A 187 5.57 6.37 -6.28
CA PHE A 187 4.58 7.29 -6.80
C PHE A 187 4.75 8.65 -6.13
N ALA A 188 4.93 9.70 -6.90
CA ALA A 188 4.83 11.06 -6.40
C ALA A 188 3.36 11.50 -6.40
N ALA A 189 2.90 12.11 -5.31
CA ALA A 189 1.54 12.63 -5.20
C ALA A 189 1.54 14.01 -4.52
N THR A 190 0.85 14.96 -5.14
CA THR A 190 0.59 16.30 -4.59
C THR A 190 -0.86 16.39 -4.19
N ILE A 191 -1.11 16.70 -2.90
CA ILE A 191 -2.45 16.84 -2.34
C ILE A 191 -2.73 18.31 -2.12
N SER A 192 -3.77 18.83 -2.81
CA SER A 192 -4.21 20.22 -2.68
C SER A 192 -5.14 20.42 -1.49
N GLY A 193 -5.10 21.65 -0.89
CA GLY A 193 -5.87 21.98 0.31
C GLY A 193 -7.35 22.31 0.08
N LYS A 194 -7.86 22.17 -1.15
CA LYS A 194 -9.27 22.39 -1.44
C LYS A 194 -10.00 21.05 -1.49
N PRO A 195 -10.79 20.68 -0.45
CA PRO A 195 -11.65 19.51 -0.53
C PRO A 195 -12.69 19.70 -1.63
N PRO A 196 -13.27 18.60 -2.16
CA PRO A 196 -14.44 18.72 -3.02
C PRO A 196 -15.53 19.48 -2.26
N GLN A 197 -16.01 20.56 -2.85
CA GLN A 197 -17.15 21.29 -2.27
C GLN A 197 -18.43 20.70 -2.86
N SER A 198 -19.40 20.43 -2.01
CA SER A 198 -20.77 20.17 -2.42
C SER A 198 -21.68 21.23 -1.81
N CYS A 199 -22.62 21.67 -2.58
CA CYS A 199 -23.63 22.65 -2.19
C CYS A 199 -25.02 22.10 -2.47
N VAL A 200 -26.02 22.66 -1.81
CA VAL A 200 -27.41 22.30 -2.01
C VAL A 200 -28.04 23.40 -2.87
N THR A 201 -28.65 23.04 -4.00
CA THR A 201 -29.40 23.95 -4.84
C THR A 201 -30.68 24.39 -4.15
N GLY A 202 -31.30 25.45 -4.65
CA GLY A 202 -32.62 25.93 -4.15
C GLY A 202 -33.73 24.87 -4.25
N SER A 203 -33.55 23.82 -5.06
CA SER A 203 -34.45 22.66 -5.17
C SER A 203 -34.10 21.52 -4.22
N GLY A 204 -33.09 21.67 -3.33
CA GLY A 204 -32.67 20.63 -2.38
C GLY A 204 -31.74 19.56 -2.97
N GLN A 205 -31.26 19.70 -4.20
CA GLN A 205 -30.33 18.74 -4.81
C GLN A 205 -28.88 19.06 -4.42
N VAL A 206 -28.14 18.01 -4.08
CA VAL A 206 -26.69 18.12 -3.84
C VAL A 206 -25.94 18.17 -5.17
N THR A 207 -25.11 19.19 -5.35
CA THR A 207 -24.27 19.37 -6.55
C THR A 207 -22.83 19.68 -6.13
N THR A 208 -21.86 19.26 -6.95
CA THR A 208 -20.44 19.62 -6.79
C THR A 208 -20.09 20.93 -7.54
N ASN A 209 -21.01 21.49 -8.29
CA ASN A 209 -20.84 22.75 -8.99
C ASN A 209 -21.42 23.88 -8.14
N CYS A 210 -20.67 24.29 -7.13
CA CYS A 210 -21.00 25.44 -6.29
C CYS A 210 -20.62 26.70 -7.08
N GLY A 211 -21.62 27.43 -7.58
CA GLY A 211 -21.40 28.73 -8.20
C GLY A 211 -20.64 29.70 -7.27
N PRO A 212 -20.11 30.82 -7.81
CA PRO A 212 -19.36 31.79 -7.03
C PRO A 212 -20.19 32.40 -5.91
#